data_19a9695dbb10bfb18c4f8248ba3647d3
#
_entry.id   19a9695dbb10bfb18c4f8248ba3647d3
#
_cell.length_a   1.000
_cell.length_b   1.000
_cell.length_c   1.000
_cell.angle_alpha   90.00
_cell.angle_beta   90.00
_cell.angle_gamma   90.00
#
_symmetry.space_group_name_H-M   'P 1'
#
loop_
_entity.id
_entity.type
_entity.pdbx_description
1 polymer ?
#
loop_
_entity_poly.entity_id
_entity_poly.type
_entity_poly.pdbx_seq_one_letter_code
_entity_poly.pdbx_strand_id
1 'polypeptide(L)'
;MSSTDEVAGVLASIRTESGASLLALVEASPVLLIFLRHFGCSFCRQAISDVAELREELARRGVRPVFVHLGTPERAKPFFDYYGIGDVERVSDPEAVVYQLPVFALPRMHPALTLLQPSVWIGWLKGAIFKHGIGTIQEDGHQMQGLFFLKGAKIVRQFRYKTIADEPDYLKLVG
;
A
#
# COMPACT_ATOMS: atom_id res chain seq x y z
N MET A 1 8.98 -12.68 24.63
CA MET A 1 8.26 -12.87 23.36
C MET A 1 9.23 -12.59 22.21
N SER A 2 9.29 -13.44 21.21
CA SER A 2 10.12 -13.21 20.02
C SER A 2 9.52 -12.03 19.22
N SER A 3 10.35 -11.27 18.51
CA SER A 3 9.85 -10.23 17.60
C SER A 3 8.88 -10.80 16.53
N THR A 4 9.03 -12.07 16.21
CA THR A 4 8.11 -12.79 15.29
C THR A 4 6.74 -13.02 15.94
N ASP A 5 6.67 -13.32 17.24
CA ASP A 5 5.40 -13.53 17.94
C ASP A 5 4.61 -12.21 18.05
N GLU A 6 5.31 -11.10 18.25
CA GLU A 6 4.70 -9.77 18.25
C GLU A 6 4.11 -9.42 16.89
N VAL A 7 4.87 -9.63 15.80
CA VAL A 7 4.39 -9.41 14.43
C VAL A 7 3.20 -10.32 14.13
N ALA A 8 3.26 -11.60 14.52
CA ALA A 8 2.14 -12.54 14.33
C ALA A 8 0.87 -12.06 15.04
N GLY A 9 0.98 -11.59 16.28
CA GLY A 9 -0.15 -11.03 17.03
C GLY A 9 -0.77 -9.81 16.33
N VAL A 10 0.05 -8.91 15.81
CA VAL A 10 -0.41 -7.76 15.05
C VAL A 10 -1.14 -8.20 13.77
N LEU A 11 -0.53 -9.09 12.97
CA LEU A 11 -1.14 -9.58 11.73
C LEU A 11 -2.44 -10.35 11.98
N ALA A 12 -2.56 -11.05 13.10
CA ALA A 12 -3.79 -11.77 13.49
C ALA A 12 -4.96 -10.81 13.80
N SER A 13 -4.68 -9.59 14.26
CA SER A 13 -5.70 -8.59 14.60
C SER A 13 -6.21 -7.80 13.39
N ILE A 14 -5.46 -7.76 12.29
CA ILE A 14 -5.82 -7.01 11.08
C ILE A 14 -6.69 -7.87 10.18
N ARG A 15 -7.87 -7.35 9.79
CA ARG A 15 -8.83 -8.01 8.90
C ARG A 15 -8.89 -7.33 7.54
N THR A 16 -8.93 -8.16 6.50
CA THR A 16 -9.24 -7.68 5.15
C THR A 16 -10.75 -7.44 4.98
N GLU A 17 -11.12 -6.78 3.89
CA GLU A 17 -12.53 -6.57 3.53
C GLU A 17 -13.28 -7.89 3.30
N SER A 18 -12.58 -8.97 2.92
CA SER A 18 -13.16 -10.32 2.80
C SER A 18 -13.34 -11.03 4.15
N GLY A 19 -12.80 -10.45 5.25
CA GLY A 19 -12.83 -11.03 6.60
C GLY A 19 -11.64 -11.91 6.96
N ALA A 20 -10.72 -12.17 6.02
CA ALA A 20 -9.50 -12.92 6.29
C ALA A 20 -8.55 -12.13 7.22
N SER A 21 -7.81 -12.80 8.11
CA SER A 21 -6.73 -12.14 8.85
C SER A 21 -5.47 -12.02 7.98
N LEU A 22 -4.70 -10.95 8.16
CA LEU A 22 -3.40 -10.85 7.49
C LEU A 22 -2.47 -12.01 7.87
N LEU A 23 -2.55 -12.51 9.10
CA LEU A 23 -1.78 -13.67 9.53
C LEU A 23 -2.10 -14.89 8.65
N ALA A 24 -3.37 -15.22 8.44
CA ALA A 24 -3.78 -16.34 7.60
C ALA A 24 -3.26 -16.19 6.15
N LEU A 25 -3.26 -14.97 5.61
CA LEU A 25 -2.75 -14.70 4.27
C LEU A 25 -1.24 -14.92 4.17
N VAL A 26 -0.46 -14.42 5.13
CA VAL A 26 1.02 -14.57 5.11
C VAL A 26 1.48 -15.99 5.43
N GLU A 27 0.66 -16.77 6.14
CA GLU A 27 0.90 -18.20 6.37
C GLU A 27 0.64 -19.03 5.11
N ALA A 28 -0.35 -18.63 4.31
CA ALA A 28 -0.69 -19.32 3.06
C ALA A 28 0.29 -19.03 1.92
N SER A 29 0.83 -17.82 1.84
CA SER A 29 1.80 -17.42 0.79
C SER A 29 2.56 -16.16 1.20
N PRO A 30 3.74 -15.88 0.62
CA PRO A 30 4.39 -14.57 0.75
C PRO A 30 3.45 -13.44 0.34
N VAL A 31 3.44 -12.36 1.10
CA VAL A 31 2.56 -11.19 0.89
C VAL A 31 3.39 -9.94 0.64
N LEU A 32 3.05 -9.21 -0.42
CA LEU A 32 3.46 -7.83 -0.61
C LEU A 32 2.35 -6.91 -0.09
N LEU A 33 2.55 -6.34 1.09
CA LEU A 33 1.62 -5.43 1.73
C LEU A 33 1.91 -3.99 1.30
N ILE A 34 0.91 -3.33 0.70
CA ILE A 34 1.04 -2.05 0.02
C ILE A 34 0.15 -1.03 0.72
N PHE A 35 0.75 -0.08 1.44
CA PHE A 35 0.05 1.00 2.11
C PHE A 35 -0.13 2.17 1.15
N LEU A 36 -1.36 2.49 0.82
CA LEU A 36 -1.74 3.65 0.01
C LEU A 36 -1.97 4.88 0.90
N ARG A 37 -1.92 6.07 0.32
CA ARG A 37 -2.19 7.32 1.01
C ARG A 37 -3.69 7.64 0.95
N HIS A 38 -4.14 8.25 -0.14
CA HIS A 38 -5.55 8.56 -0.39
C HIS A 38 -5.85 8.45 -1.89
N PHE A 39 -7.09 8.14 -2.25
CA PHE A 39 -7.47 7.90 -3.64
C PHE A 39 -7.47 9.16 -4.54
N GLY A 40 -7.42 10.34 -3.96
CA GLY A 40 -7.21 11.60 -4.69
C GLY A 40 -5.77 11.78 -5.21
N CYS A 41 -4.80 11.01 -4.71
CA CYS A 41 -3.40 11.11 -5.09
C CYS A 41 -3.12 10.34 -6.38
N SER A 42 -2.56 11.01 -7.40
CA SER A 42 -2.16 10.37 -8.66
C SER A 42 -1.12 9.26 -8.46
N PHE A 43 -0.18 9.44 -7.53
CA PHE A 43 0.84 8.44 -7.21
C PHE A 43 0.26 7.19 -6.53
N CYS A 44 -0.81 7.32 -5.73
CA CYS A 44 -1.50 6.16 -5.16
C CYS A 44 -2.23 5.37 -6.25
N ARG A 45 -2.84 6.06 -7.20
CA ARG A 45 -3.47 5.42 -8.36
C ARG A 45 -2.44 4.76 -9.26
N GLN A 46 -1.26 5.38 -9.41
CA GLN A 46 -0.13 4.76 -10.11
C GLN A 46 0.30 3.48 -9.42
N ALA A 47 0.46 3.47 -8.09
CA ALA A 47 0.80 2.25 -7.35
C ALA A 47 -0.21 1.10 -7.57
N ILE A 48 -1.50 1.40 -7.66
CA ILE A 48 -2.53 0.40 -8.00
C ILE A 48 -2.33 -0.11 -9.44
N SER A 49 -2.09 0.81 -10.40
CA SER A 49 -1.82 0.46 -11.81
C SER A 49 -0.58 -0.41 -11.96
N ASP A 50 0.53 -0.02 -11.30
CA ASP A 50 1.80 -0.76 -11.37
C ASP A 50 1.64 -2.19 -10.85
N VAL A 51 0.93 -2.38 -9.74
CA VAL A 51 0.66 -3.72 -9.19
C VAL A 51 -0.28 -4.52 -10.10
N ALA A 52 -1.26 -3.86 -10.75
CA ALA A 52 -2.12 -4.50 -11.73
C ALA A 52 -1.31 -5.03 -12.93
N GLU A 53 -0.38 -4.22 -13.45
CA GLU A 53 0.52 -4.62 -14.55
C GLU A 53 1.47 -5.76 -14.14
N LEU A 54 1.90 -5.79 -12.88
CA LEU A 54 2.81 -6.80 -12.34
C LEU A 54 2.10 -8.05 -11.79
N ARG A 55 0.76 -8.10 -11.83
CA ARG A 55 -0.05 -9.15 -11.20
C ARG A 55 0.40 -10.57 -11.57
N GLU A 56 0.58 -10.82 -12.87
CA GLU A 56 0.99 -12.14 -13.35
C GLU A 56 2.41 -12.52 -12.90
N GLU A 57 3.33 -11.56 -12.87
CA GLU A 57 4.69 -11.79 -12.42
C GLU A 57 4.74 -12.07 -10.91
N LEU A 58 3.97 -11.32 -10.12
CA LEU A 58 3.84 -11.58 -8.68
C LEU A 58 3.25 -12.97 -8.43
N ALA A 59 2.21 -13.36 -9.18
CA ALA A 59 1.61 -14.69 -9.07
C ALA A 59 2.60 -15.79 -9.45
N ARG A 60 3.41 -15.63 -10.51
CA ARG A 60 4.47 -16.58 -10.88
C ARG A 60 5.53 -16.75 -9.78
N ARG A 61 5.80 -15.71 -9.00
CA ARG A 61 6.70 -15.75 -7.83
C ARG A 61 6.01 -16.24 -6.56
N GLY A 62 4.72 -16.61 -6.63
CA GLY A 62 3.92 -17.03 -5.48
C GLY A 62 3.66 -15.92 -4.48
N VAL A 63 3.76 -14.65 -4.90
CA VAL A 63 3.55 -13.47 -4.03
C VAL A 63 2.13 -12.94 -4.22
N ARG A 64 1.42 -12.75 -3.11
CA ARG A 64 0.09 -12.16 -3.06
C ARG A 64 0.19 -10.66 -2.73
N PRO A 65 -0.27 -9.75 -3.58
CA PRO A 65 -0.43 -8.35 -3.20
C PRO A 65 -1.63 -8.20 -2.26
N VAL A 66 -1.48 -7.34 -1.24
CA VAL A 66 -2.55 -6.92 -0.33
C VAL A 66 -2.42 -5.42 -0.12
N PHE A 67 -3.50 -4.68 -0.33
CA PHE A 67 -3.50 -3.23 -0.13
C PHE A 67 -4.06 -2.85 1.23
N VAL A 68 -3.48 -1.81 1.84
CA VAL A 68 -4.04 -1.11 3.00
C VAL A 68 -4.35 0.32 2.56
N HIS A 69 -5.56 0.79 2.80
CA HIS A 69 -6.00 2.11 2.35
C HIS A 69 -6.84 2.84 3.40
N LEU A 70 -6.88 4.16 3.30
CA LEU A 70 -7.57 5.05 4.25
C LEU A 70 -9.05 5.28 3.90
N GLY A 71 -9.53 4.79 2.76
CA GLY A 71 -10.93 4.91 2.37
C GLY A 71 -11.80 3.79 2.95
N THR A 72 -13.14 3.98 2.89
CA THR A 72 -14.06 2.87 3.14
C THR A 72 -14.04 1.86 1.98
N PRO A 73 -14.51 0.61 2.18
CA PRO A 73 -14.58 -0.39 1.11
C PRO A 73 -15.35 0.08 -0.12
N GLU A 74 -16.47 0.79 0.09
CA GLU A 74 -17.31 1.31 -0.99
C GLU A 74 -16.59 2.36 -1.82
N ARG A 75 -15.75 3.18 -1.17
CA ARG A 75 -14.95 4.19 -1.85
C ARG A 75 -13.76 3.59 -2.58
N ALA A 76 -13.15 2.55 -2.05
CA ALA A 76 -12.00 1.87 -2.65
C ALA A 76 -12.39 1.08 -3.90
N LYS A 77 -13.52 0.36 -3.85
CA LYS A 77 -13.95 -0.57 -4.88
C LYS A 77 -13.88 -0.02 -6.30
N PRO A 78 -14.40 1.18 -6.65
CA PRO A 78 -14.34 1.70 -8.02
C PRO A 78 -12.93 1.89 -8.54
N PHE A 79 -11.96 2.24 -7.68
CA PHE A 79 -10.57 2.42 -8.07
C PHE A 79 -9.92 1.07 -8.42
N PHE A 80 -10.10 0.06 -7.59
CA PHE A 80 -9.54 -1.27 -7.84
C PHE A 80 -10.21 -1.95 -9.03
N ASP A 81 -11.53 -1.79 -9.21
CA ASP A 81 -12.25 -2.30 -10.38
C ASP A 81 -11.76 -1.64 -11.68
N TYR A 82 -11.52 -0.32 -11.65
CA TYR A 82 -11.01 0.43 -12.81
C TYR A 82 -9.66 -0.09 -13.31
N TYR A 83 -8.77 -0.50 -12.41
CA TYR A 83 -7.47 -1.09 -12.75
C TYR A 83 -7.51 -2.62 -12.93
N GLY A 84 -8.68 -3.25 -12.88
CA GLY A 84 -8.84 -4.70 -13.12
C GLY A 84 -8.32 -5.60 -12.02
N ILE A 85 -8.17 -5.08 -10.81
CA ILE A 85 -7.72 -5.81 -9.61
C ILE A 85 -8.72 -5.71 -8.45
N GLY A 86 -10.01 -5.66 -8.78
CA GLY A 86 -11.10 -5.61 -7.78
C GLY A 86 -11.17 -6.83 -6.85
N ASP A 87 -10.57 -7.94 -7.24
CA ASP A 87 -10.48 -9.19 -6.48
C ASP A 87 -9.28 -9.28 -5.53
N VAL A 88 -8.35 -8.31 -5.56
CA VAL A 88 -7.19 -8.28 -4.68
C VAL A 88 -7.62 -7.96 -3.24
N GLU A 89 -7.03 -8.67 -2.27
CA GLU A 89 -7.31 -8.46 -0.85
C GLU A 89 -6.94 -7.04 -0.40
N ARG A 90 -7.82 -6.43 0.39
CA ARG A 90 -7.68 -5.08 0.90
C ARG A 90 -8.02 -4.98 2.38
N VAL A 91 -7.37 -4.04 3.05
CA VAL A 91 -7.66 -3.64 4.41
C VAL A 91 -8.12 -2.17 4.38
N SER A 92 -9.34 -1.91 4.82
CA SER A 92 -9.85 -0.56 5.03
C SER A 92 -9.43 -0.08 6.43
N ASP A 93 -8.70 1.03 6.49
CA ASP A 93 -8.18 1.63 7.73
C ASP A 93 -8.36 3.17 7.73
N PRO A 94 -9.60 3.68 7.76
CA PRO A 94 -9.88 5.11 7.65
C PRO A 94 -9.23 5.97 8.74
N GLU A 95 -8.97 5.40 9.90
CA GLU A 95 -8.36 6.08 11.05
C GLU A 95 -6.83 5.96 11.07
N ALA A 96 -6.23 5.29 10.07
CA ALA A 96 -4.79 5.06 9.97
C ALA A 96 -4.19 4.32 11.18
N VAL A 97 -4.95 3.48 11.86
CA VAL A 97 -4.50 2.72 13.03
C VAL A 97 -3.43 1.72 12.64
N VAL A 98 -3.64 0.97 11.54
CA VAL A 98 -2.69 -0.02 11.03
C VAL A 98 -1.38 0.64 10.59
N TYR A 99 -1.46 1.84 9.98
CA TYR A 99 -0.28 2.61 9.58
C TYR A 99 0.63 2.99 10.74
N GLN A 100 0.05 3.25 11.92
CA GLN A 100 0.76 3.70 13.12
C GLN A 100 1.23 2.55 14.02
N LEU A 101 0.85 1.31 13.73
CA LEU A 101 1.35 0.17 14.51
C LEU A 101 2.88 0.13 14.50
N PRO A 102 3.53 -0.15 15.65
CA PRO A 102 5.00 -0.12 15.76
C PRO A 102 5.73 -0.95 14.71
N VAL A 103 5.12 -2.04 14.26
CA VAL A 103 5.66 -2.95 13.24
C VAL A 103 5.77 -2.27 11.87
N PHE A 104 4.85 -1.35 11.54
CA PHE A 104 4.86 -0.59 10.30
C PHE A 104 5.38 0.83 10.50
N ALA A 105 4.92 1.53 11.51
CA ALA A 105 5.33 2.88 11.94
C ALA A 105 5.56 3.84 10.75
N LEU A 106 4.55 3.96 9.87
CA LEU A 106 4.66 4.79 8.68
C LEU A 106 4.58 6.28 9.06
N PRO A 107 5.48 7.12 8.54
CA PRO A 107 5.54 8.52 8.90
C PRO A 107 4.31 9.31 8.42
N ARG A 108 4.09 10.46 9.06
CA ARG A 108 3.12 11.46 8.63
C ARG A 108 3.87 12.70 8.15
N MET A 109 3.44 13.29 7.04
CA MET A 109 4.07 14.47 6.45
C MET A 109 3.01 15.51 6.09
N HIS A 110 3.27 16.76 6.43
CA HIS A 110 2.34 17.86 6.07
C HIS A 110 2.24 17.99 4.54
N PRO A 111 1.02 18.03 3.95
CA PRO A 111 0.85 18.07 2.50
C PRO A 111 1.63 19.19 1.81
N ALA A 112 1.72 20.37 2.44
CA ALA A 112 2.48 21.51 1.88
C ALA A 112 3.98 21.19 1.72
N LEU A 113 4.56 20.36 2.60
CA LEU A 113 5.96 19.95 2.50
C LEU A 113 6.20 19.03 1.30
N THR A 114 5.18 18.26 0.88
CA THR A 114 5.28 17.41 -0.30
C THR A 114 5.38 18.24 -1.57
N LEU A 115 4.70 19.39 -1.63
CA LEU A 115 4.74 20.30 -2.79
C LEU A 115 6.08 21.06 -2.92
N LEU A 116 6.87 21.15 -1.84
CA LEU A 116 8.20 21.75 -1.86
C LEU A 116 9.28 20.80 -2.43
N GLN A 117 8.93 19.54 -2.66
CA GLN A 117 9.89 18.55 -3.14
C GLN A 117 9.96 18.54 -4.68
N PRO A 118 11.13 18.79 -5.29
CA PRO A 118 11.29 18.79 -6.74
C PRO A 118 10.90 17.48 -7.41
N SER A 119 11.08 16.34 -6.73
CA SER A 119 10.69 15.01 -7.21
C SER A 119 9.19 14.89 -7.50
N VAL A 120 8.35 15.60 -6.75
CA VAL A 120 6.89 15.62 -6.96
C VAL A 120 6.55 16.28 -8.30
N TRP A 121 7.18 17.42 -8.59
CA TRP A 121 6.99 18.11 -9.86
C TRP A 121 7.50 17.30 -11.04
N ILE A 122 8.66 16.67 -10.89
CA ILE A 122 9.22 15.76 -11.90
C ILE A 122 8.28 14.57 -12.14
N GLY A 123 7.74 13.96 -11.09
CA GLY A 123 6.79 12.86 -11.20
C GLY A 123 5.50 13.28 -11.91
N TRP A 124 5.01 14.48 -11.65
CA TRP A 124 3.86 15.03 -12.37
C TRP A 124 4.17 15.27 -13.84
N LEU A 125 5.34 15.83 -14.17
CA LEU A 125 5.80 16.02 -15.55
C LEU A 125 6.01 14.69 -16.27
N LYS A 126 6.40 13.62 -15.59
CA LYS A 126 6.49 12.26 -16.14
C LYS A 126 5.12 11.62 -16.42
N GLY A 127 4.03 12.30 -16.12
CA GLY A 127 2.69 11.90 -16.53
C GLY A 127 1.80 11.31 -15.46
N ALA A 128 2.23 11.25 -14.19
CA ALA A 128 1.38 10.70 -13.12
C ALA A 128 0.00 11.38 -13.06
N ILE A 129 -0.06 12.71 -13.19
CA ILE A 129 -1.32 13.46 -13.26
C ILE A 129 -2.08 13.20 -14.55
N PHE A 130 -1.38 13.23 -15.70
CA PHE A 130 -2.01 13.06 -17.00
C PHE A 130 -2.57 11.66 -17.18
N LYS A 131 -1.88 10.63 -16.67
CA LYS A 131 -2.28 9.23 -16.79
C LYS A 131 -3.35 8.84 -15.77
N HIS A 132 -3.26 9.32 -14.52
CA HIS A 132 -4.09 8.85 -13.41
C HIS A 132 -5.02 9.92 -12.82
N GLY A 133 -4.89 11.18 -13.24
CA GLY A 133 -5.70 12.30 -12.77
C GLY A 133 -5.44 12.69 -11.31
N ILE A 134 -6.10 13.75 -10.87
CA ILE A 134 -6.14 14.19 -9.48
C ILE A 134 -7.59 14.15 -9.02
N GLY A 135 -7.83 13.60 -7.82
CA GLY A 135 -9.14 13.59 -7.19
C GLY A 135 -9.17 14.46 -5.93
N THR A 136 -10.36 14.59 -5.35
CA THR A 136 -10.53 15.26 -4.06
C THR A 136 -9.87 14.44 -2.94
N ILE A 137 -9.18 15.15 -2.03
CA ILE A 137 -8.65 14.57 -0.80
C ILE A 137 -9.80 14.45 0.18
N GLN A 138 -10.24 13.24 0.49
CA GLN A 138 -11.29 12.97 1.49
C GLN A 138 -10.74 12.18 2.68
N GLU A 139 -9.61 11.49 2.50
CA GLU A 139 -8.88 10.76 3.51
C GLU A 139 -7.74 11.61 4.09
N ASP A 140 -7.03 11.07 5.08
CA ASP A 140 -5.90 11.75 5.72
C ASP A 140 -4.74 12.01 4.74
N GLY A 141 -4.60 13.23 4.30
CA GLY A 141 -3.54 13.66 3.39
C GLY A 141 -2.14 13.72 4.01
N HIS A 142 -1.99 13.53 5.32
CA HIS A 142 -0.69 13.55 6.02
C HIS A 142 -0.03 12.18 6.06
N GLN A 143 -0.80 11.10 5.93
CA GLN A 143 -0.28 9.75 6.02
C GLN A 143 0.60 9.42 4.81
N MET A 144 1.80 8.85 5.06
CA MET A 144 2.72 8.41 4.02
C MET A 144 2.52 6.95 3.66
N GLN A 145 2.96 6.60 2.46
CA GLN A 145 2.91 5.25 1.89
C GLN A 145 4.05 4.37 2.41
N GLY A 146 3.90 3.05 2.22
CA GLY A 146 4.95 2.08 2.49
C GLY A 146 4.66 0.74 1.85
N LEU A 147 5.71 -0.04 1.66
CA LEU A 147 5.65 -1.41 1.15
C LEU A 147 6.38 -2.33 2.12
N PHE A 148 5.77 -3.46 2.42
CA PHE A 148 6.36 -4.48 3.28
C PHE A 148 6.21 -5.84 2.62
N PHE A 149 7.33 -6.53 2.43
CA PHE A 149 7.32 -7.90 1.95
C PHE A 149 7.44 -8.85 3.12
N LEU A 150 6.42 -9.71 3.28
CA LEU A 150 6.30 -10.64 4.38
C LEU A 150 6.39 -12.10 3.88
N LYS A 151 7.12 -12.92 4.64
CA LYS A 151 7.11 -14.38 4.52
C LYS A 151 6.76 -14.95 5.88
N GLY A 152 5.58 -15.56 6.01
CA GLY A 152 4.98 -15.82 7.32
C GLY A 152 4.89 -14.55 8.15
N ALA A 153 5.00 -14.65 9.46
CA ALA A 153 4.97 -13.50 10.37
C ALA A 153 6.30 -12.71 10.43
N LYS A 154 7.05 -12.64 9.32
CA LYS A 154 8.33 -11.92 9.27
C LYS A 154 8.35 -10.93 8.11
N ILE A 155 8.67 -9.67 8.43
CA ILE A 155 9.00 -8.66 7.41
C ILE A 155 10.40 -8.95 6.90
N VAL A 156 10.50 -9.35 5.62
CA VAL A 156 11.77 -9.71 4.97
C VAL A 156 12.44 -8.49 4.36
N ARG A 157 11.63 -7.64 3.71
CA ARG A 157 12.06 -6.38 3.09
C ARG A 157 10.98 -5.33 3.25
N GLN A 158 11.39 -4.06 3.22
CA GLN A 158 10.47 -2.93 3.30
C GLN A 158 10.97 -1.76 2.45
N PHE A 159 10.03 -0.96 1.96
CA PHE A 159 10.29 0.31 1.33
C PHE A 159 9.38 1.37 1.97
N ARG A 160 9.97 2.41 2.55
CA ARG A 160 9.24 3.52 3.15
C ARG A 160 9.44 4.75 2.28
N TYR A 161 8.34 5.32 1.82
CA TYR A 161 8.40 6.51 0.98
C TYR A 161 8.95 7.70 1.76
N LYS A 162 9.94 8.38 1.19
CA LYS A 162 10.48 9.65 1.68
C LYS A 162 9.75 10.82 1.04
N THR A 163 9.32 10.64 -0.20
CA THR A 163 8.49 11.58 -0.94
C THR A 163 7.29 10.85 -1.52
N ILE A 164 6.22 11.56 -1.85
CA ILE A 164 5.02 10.95 -2.46
C ILE A 164 5.29 10.45 -3.89
N ALA A 165 6.36 10.93 -4.52
CA ALA A 165 6.75 10.60 -5.89
C ALA A 165 7.85 9.53 -5.97
N ASP A 166 8.19 8.88 -4.85
CA ASP A 166 9.13 7.77 -4.88
C ASP A 166 8.54 6.61 -5.69
N GLU A 167 9.37 6.02 -6.55
CA GLU A 167 8.99 4.90 -7.42
C GLU A 167 9.69 3.62 -6.90
N PRO A 168 8.98 2.74 -6.16
CA PRO A 168 9.55 1.50 -5.67
C PRO A 168 9.73 0.48 -6.78
N ASP A 169 10.80 -0.28 -6.74
CA ASP A 169 10.96 -1.48 -7.55
C ASP A 169 10.29 -2.67 -6.84
N TYR A 170 9.05 -2.94 -7.20
CA TYR A 170 8.22 -3.99 -6.61
C TYR A 170 8.85 -5.37 -6.76
N LEU A 171 9.40 -5.67 -7.96
CA LEU A 171 9.97 -6.98 -8.26
C LEU A 171 11.28 -7.22 -7.50
N LYS A 172 12.10 -6.18 -7.33
CA LYS A 172 13.31 -6.26 -6.51
C LYS A 172 12.98 -6.43 -5.03
N LEU A 173 11.84 -5.85 -4.58
CA LEU A 173 11.42 -5.98 -3.19
C LEU A 173 11.01 -7.42 -2.85
N VAL A 174 10.39 -8.13 -3.78
CA VAL A 174 9.92 -9.52 -3.56
C VAL A 174 10.97 -10.58 -3.88
N GLY A 175 12.08 -10.24 -4.53
CA GLY A 175 13.23 -11.12 -4.76
C GLY A 175 13.36 -11.67 -6.15
#